data_ff186f51dd9788ca9b2f902023b296ae
#
_entry.id   ff186f51dd9788ca9b2f902023b296ae
#
_cell.length_a   1.000
_cell.length_b   1.000
_cell.length_c   1.000
_cell.angle_alpha   90.00
_cell.angle_beta   90.00
_cell.angle_gamma   90.00
#
_symmetry.space_group_name_H-M   'P 1'
#
loop_
_entity.id
_entity.type
_entity.pdbx_description
1 polymer ?
#
loop_
_entity_poly.entity_id
_entity_poly.type
_entity_poly.pdbx_seq_one_letter_code
_entity_poly.pdbx_strand_id
1 'polypeptide(L)'
;MQTAKTRSKELKIFIQDLLKARQNNIIIAESFITNIKILLNSETLTKVLLSIDVPLDKISKLISKRISYEQIINSPYYFFLKFDISISYADELLLLMNKLDENKYSFARLCGFVYGTMLKEAGNGNTCITFDDLCKKTQYLLNSQGKIETKINKAIINTCVMGMPEILNYHKINNEVYIYLNSIWDEESIIVENVKRLKNGSRKVEKTFKIENIENELNIQYNAGQKNAFNILNSTGIKILTGPPGSGKTAVLKGIIKAFNMGKRGVVRLAATTGMAAKIMAKSTGDSAQTVNKMLDVIPFEDTIMRNETNRLEADLIIVDEVSMLGLQLASVLFSAIKSNATLILVGDEDQLASVDYGNVLSDLISSNEVEVYRLTEIMRQKGSICSNAMLINSHKDKLINDNSFIAYECSSIDIMQKLFDEYYTKDTQVLCPVKNGDISVNSYNDKLQDKTSPILLEYGHKTIRYKDKVVMTKTSYDDGFINGDIGYAIELTNDGLKIELLNGEIVVVPREYYGNVELAYCLTIHKSQGSEYEKAIILLPDTVKYMLTTRLIYTAVTRAKKNVIIISMNNATHDAISNIYENKRITKLDKRLETLRQN
;
A
#
# COMPACT_ATOMS: atom_id res chain seq x y z
N MET A 1 27.35 -23.88 9.74
CA MET A 1 27.74 -23.48 11.10
C MET A 1 29.23 -23.65 11.41
N GLN A 2 29.91 -24.73 11.03
CA GLN A 2 31.38 -24.92 11.26
C GLN A 2 32.26 -23.87 10.54
N THR A 3 31.93 -23.51 9.29
CA THR A 3 32.68 -22.51 8.49
C THR A 3 32.65 -21.11 9.07
N ALA A 4 31.54 -20.71 9.72
CA ALA A 4 31.40 -19.38 10.34
C ALA A 4 32.21 -19.27 11.64
N LYS A 5 32.31 -20.36 12.45
CA LYS A 5 33.13 -20.41 13.66
C LYS A 5 34.63 -20.36 13.34
N THR A 6 35.07 -21.01 12.26
CA THR A 6 36.49 -21.03 11.84
C THR A 6 36.91 -19.64 11.36
N ARG A 7 36.10 -19.00 10.51
CA ARG A 7 36.34 -17.60 10.05
C ARG A 7 36.37 -16.58 11.18
N SER A 8 35.49 -16.72 12.18
CA SER A 8 35.48 -15.84 13.37
C SER A 8 36.77 -15.98 14.20
N LYS A 9 37.33 -17.18 14.29
CA LYS A 9 38.57 -17.43 15.02
C LYS A 9 39.79 -16.87 14.27
N GLU A 10 39.83 -17.07 12.96
CA GLU A 10 40.86 -16.50 12.08
C GLU A 10 40.85 -14.97 12.07
N LEU A 11 39.68 -14.38 12.05
CA LEU A 11 39.50 -12.91 12.12
C LEU A 11 40.02 -12.36 13.45
N LYS A 12 39.78 -13.05 14.58
CA LYS A 12 40.29 -12.65 15.91
C LYS A 12 41.81 -12.69 15.98
N ILE A 13 42.42 -13.75 15.44
CA ILE A 13 43.86 -13.90 15.37
C ILE A 13 44.47 -12.79 14.50
N PHE A 14 43.92 -12.57 13.34
CA PHE A 14 44.35 -11.51 12.41
C PHE A 14 44.28 -10.12 13.04
N ILE A 15 43.23 -9.83 13.82
CA ILE A 15 43.07 -8.56 14.54
C ILE A 15 44.09 -8.41 15.67
N GLN A 16 44.38 -9.49 16.40
CA GLN A 16 45.43 -9.48 17.41
C GLN A 16 46.80 -9.21 16.81
N ASP A 17 47.11 -9.77 15.67
CA ASP A 17 48.35 -9.58 14.94
C ASP A 17 48.47 -8.15 14.40
N LEU A 18 47.36 -7.54 13.93
CA LEU A 18 47.30 -6.13 13.53
C LEU A 18 47.50 -5.17 14.70
N LEU A 19 46.92 -5.49 15.86
CA LEU A 19 47.12 -4.68 17.07
C LEU A 19 48.57 -4.76 17.57
N LYS A 20 49.24 -5.93 17.47
CA LYS A 20 50.66 -6.08 17.73
C LYS A 20 51.53 -5.34 16.72
N ALA A 21 51.14 -5.37 15.41
CA ALA A 21 51.84 -4.60 14.37
C ALA A 21 51.78 -3.11 14.61
N ARG A 22 50.65 -2.60 15.12
CA ARG A 22 50.52 -1.16 15.53
C ARG A 22 51.43 -0.79 16.71
N GLN A 23 51.58 -1.71 17.67
CA GLN A 23 52.50 -1.53 18.79
C GLN A 23 53.97 -1.48 18.35
N ASN A 24 54.29 -2.04 17.19
CA ASN A 24 55.64 -2.06 16.61
C ASN A 24 55.87 -0.95 15.55
N ASN A 25 55.13 0.17 15.61
CA ASN A 25 55.26 1.34 14.71
C ASN A 25 55.04 1.05 13.20
N ILE A 26 54.28 0.03 12.83
CA ILE A 26 53.88 -0.20 11.45
C ILE A 26 52.68 0.71 11.12
N ILE A 27 52.82 1.55 10.10
CA ILE A 27 51.74 2.45 9.62
C ILE A 27 50.62 1.64 9.02
N ILE A 28 49.49 1.52 9.69
CA ILE A 28 48.26 0.93 9.19
C ILE A 28 47.29 2.07 8.92
N ALA A 29 46.67 2.10 7.73
CA ALA A 29 45.71 3.14 7.37
C ALA A 29 44.54 3.18 8.37
N GLU A 30 44.21 4.36 8.90
CA GLU A 30 43.12 4.55 9.88
C GLU A 30 41.76 4.05 9.37
N SER A 31 41.54 4.16 8.08
CA SER A 31 40.34 3.60 7.42
C SER A 31 40.21 2.09 7.60
N PHE A 32 41.32 1.35 7.61
CA PHE A 32 41.33 -0.11 7.79
C PHE A 32 41.01 -0.51 9.22
N ILE A 33 41.54 0.21 10.20
CA ILE A 33 41.26 0.02 11.64
C ILE A 33 39.77 0.31 11.93
N THR A 34 39.23 1.37 11.31
CA THR A 34 37.82 1.76 11.43
C THR A 34 36.90 0.67 10.85
N ASN A 35 37.21 0.11 9.69
CA ASN A 35 36.44 -0.97 9.08
C ASN A 35 36.45 -2.24 9.94
N ILE A 36 37.59 -2.58 10.57
CA ILE A 36 37.69 -3.73 11.49
C ILE A 36 36.85 -3.51 12.75
N LYS A 37 36.87 -2.30 13.33
CA LYS A 37 36.00 -1.97 14.48
C LYS A 37 34.53 -2.08 14.13
N ILE A 38 34.13 -1.66 12.94
CA ILE A 38 32.75 -1.80 12.44
C ILE A 38 32.37 -3.28 12.32
N LEU A 39 33.22 -4.14 11.77
CA LEU A 39 32.99 -5.58 11.66
C LEU A 39 32.85 -6.27 13.02
N LEU A 40 33.69 -5.94 14.00
CA LEU A 40 33.61 -6.48 15.36
C LEU A 40 32.34 -6.04 16.09
N ASN A 41 31.96 -4.76 15.94
CA ASN A 41 30.73 -4.25 16.50
C ASN A 41 29.50 -4.91 15.87
N SER A 42 29.53 -5.20 14.56
CA SER A 42 28.44 -5.88 13.86
C SER A 42 28.27 -7.33 14.32
N GLU A 43 29.37 -8.05 14.62
CA GLU A 43 29.31 -9.43 15.13
C GLU A 43 28.68 -9.47 16.54
N THR A 44 29.09 -8.55 17.42
CA THR A 44 28.55 -8.48 18.78
C THR A 44 27.07 -8.08 18.75
N LEU A 45 26.71 -7.08 17.94
CA LEU A 45 25.33 -6.67 17.72
C LEU A 45 24.47 -7.83 17.23
N THR A 46 24.93 -8.54 16.21
CA THR A 46 24.21 -9.69 15.64
C THR A 46 23.97 -10.77 16.69
N LYS A 47 24.98 -11.14 17.49
CA LYS A 47 24.85 -12.15 18.53
C LYS A 47 23.82 -11.77 19.59
N VAL A 48 23.87 -10.53 20.05
CA VAL A 48 22.96 -10.04 21.10
C VAL A 48 21.53 -9.95 20.57
N LEU A 49 21.31 -9.42 19.36
CA LEU A 49 19.99 -9.30 18.79
C LEU A 49 19.37 -10.66 18.44
N LEU A 50 20.18 -11.62 18.00
CA LEU A 50 19.73 -13.02 17.81
C LEU A 50 19.36 -13.71 19.13
N SER A 51 20.03 -13.39 20.23
CA SER A 51 19.71 -13.98 21.55
C SER A 51 18.34 -13.54 22.11
N ILE A 52 17.77 -12.48 21.56
CA ILE A 52 16.41 -11.99 21.86
C ILE A 52 15.46 -12.16 20.66
N ASP A 53 15.79 -13.05 19.73
CA ASP A 53 14.98 -13.42 18.57
C ASP A 53 14.59 -12.29 17.60
N VAL A 54 15.41 -11.23 17.51
CA VAL A 54 15.20 -10.19 16.48
C VAL A 54 15.39 -10.80 15.08
N PRO A 55 14.45 -10.58 14.14
CA PRO A 55 14.53 -11.14 12.79
C PRO A 55 15.80 -10.73 12.03
N LEU A 56 16.40 -11.67 11.28
CA LEU A 56 17.68 -11.48 10.57
C LEU A 56 17.66 -10.35 9.55
N ASP A 57 16.54 -10.13 8.87
CA ASP A 57 16.35 -9.03 7.91
C ASP A 57 16.44 -7.67 8.61
N LYS A 58 15.89 -7.54 9.81
CA LYS A 58 15.97 -6.33 10.63
C LYS A 58 17.39 -6.10 11.15
N ILE A 59 18.08 -7.15 11.60
CA ILE A 59 19.48 -7.06 12.00
C ILE A 59 20.36 -6.61 10.82
N SER A 60 20.15 -7.20 9.63
CA SER A 60 20.87 -6.83 8.41
C SER A 60 20.67 -5.37 8.05
N LYS A 61 19.46 -4.84 8.24
CA LYS A 61 19.14 -3.42 8.02
C LYS A 61 19.89 -2.49 8.97
N LEU A 62 20.00 -2.85 10.27
CA LEU A 62 20.79 -2.09 11.25
C LEU A 62 22.28 -2.06 10.86
N ILE A 63 22.83 -3.21 10.48
CA ILE A 63 24.25 -3.34 10.09
C ILE A 63 24.53 -2.53 8.81
N SER A 64 23.67 -2.60 7.81
CA SER A 64 23.83 -1.86 6.55
C SER A 64 23.84 -0.34 6.75
N LYS A 65 23.14 0.14 7.76
CA LYS A 65 23.12 1.55 8.18
C LYS A 65 24.24 1.89 9.18
N ARG A 66 25.18 0.97 9.43
CA ARG A 66 26.35 1.12 10.31
C ARG A 66 26.01 1.50 11.76
N ILE A 67 24.87 1.02 12.26
CA ILE A 67 24.47 1.25 13.65
C ILE A 67 25.35 0.39 14.57
N SER A 68 25.96 1.00 15.58
CA SER A 68 26.82 0.28 16.53
C SER A 68 26.03 -0.36 17.67
N TYR A 69 26.64 -1.40 18.29
CA TYR A 69 26.10 -2.03 19.49
C TYR A 69 25.89 -1.02 20.62
N GLU A 70 26.86 -0.12 20.86
CA GLU A 70 26.77 0.93 21.89
C GLU A 70 25.61 1.90 21.66
N GLN A 71 25.35 2.28 20.42
CA GLN A 71 24.22 3.15 20.09
C GLN A 71 22.88 2.47 20.44
N ILE A 72 22.74 1.18 20.10
CA ILE A 72 21.51 0.45 20.42
C ILE A 72 21.32 0.29 21.92
N ILE A 73 22.36 -0.06 22.68
CA ILE A 73 22.26 -0.22 24.14
C ILE A 73 21.91 1.10 24.82
N ASN A 74 22.47 2.21 24.36
CA ASN A 74 22.22 3.52 24.98
C ASN A 74 20.82 4.08 24.63
N SER A 75 20.24 3.65 23.52
CA SER A 75 18.95 4.17 23.06
C SER A 75 18.10 3.09 22.33
N PRO A 76 17.80 1.93 22.99
CA PRO A 76 17.18 0.80 22.32
C PRO A 76 15.80 1.15 21.76
N TYR A 77 14.98 1.88 22.48
CA TYR A 77 13.64 2.28 22.05
C TYR A 77 13.66 3.12 20.79
N TYR A 78 14.59 4.08 20.69
CA TYR A 78 14.74 4.92 19.51
C TYR A 78 15.14 4.11 18.28
N PHE A 79 16.21 3.30 18.39
CA PHE A 79 16.73 2.58 17.24
C PHE A 79 15.77 1.49 16.77
N PHE A 80 15.11 0.75 17.67
CA PHE A 80 14.20 -0.29 17.30
C PHE A 80 12.97 0.26 16.56
N LEU A 81 12.38 1.34 17.05
CA LEU A 81 11.26 1.99 16.35
C LEU A 81 11.69 2.61 15.01
N LYS A 82 12.86 3.23 14.95
CA LYS A 82 13.40 3.82 13.72
C LYS A 82 13.59 2.79 12.60
N PHE A 83 13.92 1.55 12.95
CA PHE A 83 14.15 0.47 12.00
C PHE A 83 13.00 -0.53 11.91
N ASP A 84 11.83 -0.15 12.40
CA ASP A 84 10.62 -0.98 12.36
C ASP A 84 10.84 -2.34 13.04
N ILE A 85 11.51 -2.33 14.20
CA ILE A 85 11.69 -3.45 15.09
C ILE A 85 10.70 -3.27 16.24
N SER A 86 10.00 -4.35 16.65
CA SER A 86 9.03 -4.26 17.74
C SER A 86 9.67 -3.70 19.02
N ILE A 87 8.95 -2.81 19.68
CA ILE A 87 9.39 -2.18 20.94
C ILE A 87 9.58 -3.20 22.06
N SER A 88 8.93 -4.38 21.99
CA SER A 88 9.12 -5.48 22.94
C SER A 88 10.56 -5.95 23.03
N TYR A 89 11.29 -5.94 21.90
CA TYR A 89 12.71 -6.30 21.89
C TYR A 89 13.61 -5.31 22.64
N ALA A 90 13.19 -4.04 22.75
CA ALA A 90 13.93 -3.07 23.58
C ALA A 90 13.80 -3.42 25.07
N ASP A 91 12.61 -3.79 25.53
CA ASP A 91 12.39 -4.31 26.88
C ASP A 91 13.15 -5.62 27.11
N GLU A 92 13.16 -6.56 26.13
CA GLU A 92 13.92 -7.81 26.21
C GLU A 92 15.44 -7.57 26.31
N LEU A 93 15.97 -6.63 25.53
CA LEU A 93 17.37 -6.25 25.59
C LEU A 93 17.74 -5.71 26.98
N LEU A 94 16.92 -4.80 27.52
CA LEU A 94 17.15 -4.26 28.87
C LEU A 94 16.98 -5.32 29.97
N LEU A 95 16.06 -6.27 29.79
CA LEU A 95 15.89 -7.41 30.69
C LEU A 95 17.14 -8.29 30.68
N LEU A 96 17.66 -8.63 29.50
CA LEU A 96 18.91 -9.39 29.33
C LEU A 96 20.11 -8.73 30.03
N MET A 97 20.11 -7.40 30.08
CA MET A 97 21.15 -6.59 30.73
C MET A 97 20.89 -6.33 32.22
N ASN A 98 19.81 -6.88 32.81
CA ASN A 98 19.33 -6.60 34.17
C ASN A 98 19.09 -5.09 34.45
N LYS A 99 18.67 -4.34 33.43
CA LYS A 99 18.43 -2.88 33.51
C LYS A 99 16.96 -2.49 33.34
N LEU A 100 16.06 -3.45 33.14
CA LEU A 100 14.67 -3.14 32.81
C LEU A 100 13.91 -2.56 34.02
N ASP A 101 14.12 -3.09 35.24
CA ASP A 101 13.46 -2.61 36.46
C ASP A 101 13.84 -1.15 36.75
N GLU A 102 15.11 -0.80 36.63
CA GLU A 102 15.60 0.59 36.78
C GLU A 102 14.99 1.53 35.75
N ASN A 103 14.68 1.01 34.55
CA ASN A 103 14.14 1.75 33.42
C ASN A 103 12.59 1.69 33.33
N LYS A 104 11.89 1.06 34.27
CA LYS A 104 10.43 0.86 34.25
C LYS A 104 9.65 2.15 33.91
N TYR A 105 10.01 3.25 34.55
CA TYR A 105 9.42 4.57 34.38
C TYR A 105 10.39 5.56 33.72
N SER A 106 11.45 5.07 33.07
CA SER A 106 12.37 5.96 32.38
C SER A 106 11.64 6.73 31.26
N PHE A 107 12.00 8.00 31.09
CA PHE A 107 11.42 8.86 30.07
C PHE A 107 11.58 8.25 28.67
N ALA A 108 12.76 7.70 28.36
CA ALA A 108 13.04 7.07 27.07
C ALA A 108 12.10 5.88 26.78
N ARG A 109 11.83 5.01 27.77
CA ARG A 109 10.92 3.89 27.64
C ARG A 109 9.48 4.36 27.41
N LEU A 110 9.00 5.26 28.25
CA LEU A 110 7.62 5.76 28.16
C LEU A 110 7.38 6.52 26.84
N CYS A 111 8.31 7.37 26.44
CA CYS A 111 8.28 8.03 25.12
C CYS A 111 8.31 7.02 23.98
N GLY A 112 9.11 5.95 24.08
CA GLY A 112 9.14 4.87 23.12
C GLY A 112 7.77 4.22 22.94
N PHE A 113 7.06 3.89 24.02
CA PHE A 113 5.71 3.31 23.95
C PHE A 113 4.65 4.29 23.42
N VAL A 114 4.75 5.58 23.76
CA VAL A 114 3.89 6.63 23.19
C VAL A 114 4.12 6.72 21.66
N TYR A 115 5.38 6.82 21.24
CA TYR A 115 5.74 6.88 19.81
C TYR A 115 5.36 5.58 19.09
N GLY A 116 5.61 4.41 19.67
CA GLY A 116 5.19 3.11 19.14
C GLY A 116 3.69 3.01 18.95
N THR A 117 2.90 3.61 19.86
CA THR A 117 1.44 3.71 19.70
C THR A 117 1.07 4.55 18.50
N MET A 118 1.72 5.69 18.29
CA MET A 118 1.47 6.56 17.13
C MET A 118 1.82 5.87 15.82
N LEU A 119 2.95 5.16 15.76
CA LEU A 119 3.33 4.37 14.57
C LEU A 119 2.35 3.24 14.27
N LYS A 120 1.84 2.58 15.32
CA LYS A 120 0.80 1.54 15.16
C LYS A 120 -0.51 2.12 14.63
N GLU A 121 -0.90 3.31 15.11
CA GLU A 121 -2.08 4.00 14.57
C GLU A 121 -1.89 4.44 13.11
N ALA A 122 -0.71 4.94 12.76
CA ALA A 122 -0.38 5.22 11.36
C ALA A 122 -0.44 3.93 10.50
N GLY A 123 0.09 2.82 11.00
CA GLY A 123 -0.02 1.51 10.36
C GLY A 123 -1.48 1.01 10.20
N ASN A 124 -2.39 1.46 11.05
CA ASN A 124 -3.83 1.22 10.91
C ASN A 124 -4.51 2.20 9.93
N GLY A 125 -3.76 3.10 9.32
CA GLY A 125 -4.25 4.09 8.36
C GLY A 125 -4.68 5.42 8.97
N ASN A 126 -4.57 5.62 10.28
CA ASN A 126 -4.92 6.86 10.96
C ASN A 126 -3.84 7.93 10.74
N THR A 127 -4.22 9.20 10.60
CA THR A 127 -3.26 10.32 10.55
C THR A 127 -3.06 10.99 11.90
N CYS A 128 -4.03 10.84 12.79
CA CYS A 128 -4.00 11.44 14.14
C CYS A 128 -4.74 10.59 15.14
N ILE A 129 -4.68 10.99 16.40
CA ILE A 129 -5.39 10.35 17.51
C ILE A 129 -5.83 11.41 18.53
N THR A 130 -6.92 11.17 19.26
CA THR A 130 -7.28 11.98 20.42
C THR A 130 -6.35 11.67 21.61
N PHE A 131 -6.21 12.64 22.52
CA PHE A 131 -5.34 12.42 23.70
C PHE A 131 -5.83 11.27 24.58
N ASP A 132 -7.14 11.13 24.75
CA ASP A 132 -7.72 10.06 25.57
C ASP A 132 -7.50 8.68 24.95
N ASP A 133 -7.60 8.56 23.63
CA ASP A 133 -7.32 7.31 22.94
C ASP A 133 -5.83 6.98 22.94
N LEU A 134 -4.97 7.98 22.82
CA LEU A 134 -3.52 7.78 22.96
C LEU A 134 -3.21 7.19 24.35
N CYS A 135 -3.77 7.74 25.42
CA CYS A 135 -3.58 7.22 26.77
C CYS A 135 -4.02 5.75 26.90
N LYS A 136 -5.23 5.42 26.43
CA LYS A 136 -5.77 4.05 26.48
C LYS A 136 -4.92 3.08 25.67
N LYS A 137 -4.60 3.44 24.43
CA LYS A 137 -3.86 2.57 23.51
C LYS A 137 -2.40 2.39 23.93
N THR A 138 -1.76 3.42 24.50
CA THR A 138 -0.40 3.30 25.04
C THR A 138 -0.39 2.37 26.26
N GLN A 139 -1.37 2.48 27.17
CA GLN A 139 -1.49 1.54 28.29
C GLN A 139 -1.71 0.11 27.81
N TYR A 140 -2.55 -0.08 26.78
CA TYR A 140 -2.76 -1.39 26.17
C TYR A 140 -1.46 -1.94 25.55
N LEU A 141 -0.69 -1.11 24.87
CA LEU A 141 0.58 -1.51 24.25
C LEU A 141 1.61 -1.90 25.33
N LEU A 142 1.70 -1.13 26.41
CA LEU A 142 2.54 -1.45 27.57
C LEU A 142 2.15 -2.81 28.19
N ASN A 143 0.86 -3.09 28.31
CA ASN A 143 0.39 -4.35 28.91
C ASN A 143 0.62 -5.56 27.98
N SER A 144 0.51 -5.37 26.66
CA SER A 144 0.59 -6.46 25.68
C SER A 144 2.00 -6.76 25.19
N GLN A 145 2.86 -5.76 25.13
CA GLN A 145 4.22 -5.89 24.58
C GLN A 145 5.34 -5.54 25.57
N GLY A 146 5.02 -4.79 26.64
CA GLY A 146 5.98 -4.50 27.71
C GLY A 146 6.32 -5.76 28.51
N LYS A 147 7.59 -5.92 28.88
CA LYS A 147 8.06 -7.07 29.66
C LYS A 147 7.97 -6.86 31.19
N ILE A 148 7.52 -5.68 31.60
CA ILE A 148 7.29 -5.34 33.00
C ILE A 148 5.98 -4.56 33.14
N GLU A 149 5.15 -4.94 34.13
CA GLU A 149 3.90 -4.23 34.40
C GLU A 149 4.16 -2.75 34.72
N THR A 150 3.57 -1.86 33.93
CA THR A 150 3.74 -0.42 34.06
C THR A 150 2.39 0.28 33.94
N LYS A 151 2.00 0.99 34.99
CA LYS A 151 0.78 1.81 35.00
C LYS A 151 1.13 3.25 34.70
N ILE A 152 0.42 3.85 33.74
CA ILE A 152 0.61 5.23 33.32
C ILE A 152 -0.66 6.04 33.56
N ASN A 153 -0.51 7.35 33.68
CA ASN A 153 -1.60 8.29 33.78
C ASN A 153 -1.51 9.37 32.69
N LYS A 154 -2.53 10.20 32.59
CA LYS A 154 -2.59 11.29 31.59
C LYS A 154 -1.41 12.28 31.70
N ALA A 155 -0.93 12.59 32.93
CA ALA A 155 0.18 13.50 33.14
C ALA A 155 1.49 12.94 32.53
N ILE A 156 1.76 11.65 32.73
CA ILE A 156 2.93 10.96 32.14
C ILE A 156 2.88 11.04 30.61
N ILE A 157 1.72 10.70 29.99
CA ILE A 157 1.57 10.76 28.53
C ILE A 157 1.79 12.19 28.02
N ASN A 158 1.20 13.19 28.69
CA ASN A 158 1.39 14.58 28.33
C ASN A 158 2.87 14.98 28.40
N THR A 159 3.58 14.57 29.46
CA THR A 159 5.03 14.82 29.58
C THR A 159 5.81 14.19 28.42
N CYS A 160 5.45 12.96 28.03
CA CYS A 160 6.10 12.30 26.89
C CYS A 160 5.85 13.04 25.56
N VAL A 161 4.60 13.44 25.29
CA VAL A 161 4.28 14.18 24.05
C VAL A 161 5.02 15.53 24.01
N MET A 162 4.99 16.29 25.11
CA MET A 162 5.69 17.57 25.23
C MET A 162 7.22 17.43 25.17
N GLY A 163 7.74 16.28 25.57
CA GLY A 163 9.18 15.98 25.54
C GLY A 163 9.70 15.49 24.18
N MET A 164 8.84 15.32 23.18
CA MET A 164 9.21 14.91 21.83
C MET A 164 8.71 15.90 20.75
N PRO A 165 8.95 17.23 20.88
CA PRO A 165 8.34 18.24 20.00
C PRO A 165 8.78 18.11 18.52
N GLU A 166 9.93 17.48 18.24
CA GLU A 166 10.42 17.21 16.89
C GLU A 166 9.70 16.02 16.22
N ILE A 167 8.95 15.23 17.01
CA ILE A 167 8.30 13.99 16.54
C ILE A 167 6.77 14.09 16.61
N LEU A 168 6.26 14.64 17.73
CA LEU A 168 4.84 14.70 18.04
C LEU A 168 4.43 16.12 18.43
N ASN A 169 3.25 16.53 17.97
CA ASN A 169 2.66 17.78 18.42
C ASN A 169 1.14 17.69 18.60
N TYR A 170 0.63 18.60 19.44
CA TYR A 170 -0.80 18.85 19.59
C TYR A 170 -1.28 19.83 18.52
N HIS A 171 -2.37 19.47 17.85
CA HIS A 171 -3.02 20.34 16.87
C HIS A 171 -4.52 20.48 17.16
N LYS A 172 -5.00 21.72 17.17
CA LYS A 172 -6.41 22.02 17.37
C LYS A 172 -7.12 22.12 16.03
N ILE A 173 -8.14 21.29 15.82
CA ILE A 173 -8.94 21.25 14.62
C ILE A 173 -10.42 21.27 15.05
N ASN A 174 -11.19 22.28 14.62
CA ASN A 174 -12.62 22.44 14.98
C ASN A 174 -12.90 22.28 16.49
N ASN A 175 -12.11 22.96 17.34
CA ASN A 175 -12.19 22.94 18.81
C ASN A 175 -11.81 21.60 19.50
N GLU A 176 -11.46 20.57 18.75
CA GLU A 176 -10.91 19.32 19.29
C GLU A 176 -9.39 19.29 19.18
N VAL A 177 -8.72 18.63 20.12
CA VAL A 177 -7.26 18.52 20.13
C VAL A 177 -6.86 17.12 19.71
N TYR A 178 -6.04 17.06 18.69
CA TYR A 178 -5.47 15.83 18.14
C TYR A 178 -3.95 15.83 18.29
N ILE A 179 -3.38 14.64 18.40
CA ILE A 179 -1.94 14.42 18.41
C ILE A 179 -1.56 13.81 17.06
N TYR A 180 -0.54 14.38 16.44
CA TYR A 180 0.01 13.96 15.17
C TYR A 180 1.48 13.58 15.30
N LEU A 181 1.92 12.66 14.44
CA LEU A 181 3.31 12.63 14.01
C LEU A 181 3.56 13.86 13.13
N ASN A 182 4.63 14.61 13.40
CA ASN A 182 4.93 15.86 12.66
C ASN A 182 5.02 15.62 11.15
N SER A 183 5.65 14.51 10.74
CA SER A 183 5.73 14.14 9.32
C SER A 183 4.36 14.01 8.65
N ILE A 184 3.39 13.41 9.33
CA ILE A 184 2.03 13.24 8.80
C ILE A 184 1.29 14.59 8.75
N TRP A 185 1.46 15.41 9.79
CA TRP A 185 0.90 16.76 9.80
C TRP A 185 1.42 17.62 8.67
N ASP A 186 2.74 17.55 8.38
CA ASP A 186 3.40 18.28 7.31
C ASP A 186 2.89 17.83 5.94
N GLU A 187 2.72 16.51 5.72
CA GLU A 187 2.16 15.97 4.49
C GLU A 187 0.72 16.45 4.25
N GLU A 188 -0.15 16.44 5.28
CA GLU A 188 -1.49 17.01 5.18
C GLU A 188 -1.42 18.53 4.89
N SER A 189 -0.49 19.26 5.52
CA SER A 189 -0.30 20.70 5.30
C SER A 189 0.09 20.99 3.86
N ILE A 190 1.01 20.22 3.29
CA ILE A 190 1.42 20.32 1.89
C ILE A 190 0.21 20.13 0.95
N ILE A 191 -0.66 19.14 1.24
CA ILE A 191 -1.88 18.93 0.44
C ILE A 191 -2.80 20.14 0.53
N VAL A 192 -3.08 20.64 1.74
CA VAL A 192 -3.97 21.80 1.96
C VAL A 192 -3.45 23.04 1.21
N GLU A 193 -2.16 23.34 1.33
CA GLU A 193 -1.51 24.47 0.65
C GLU A 193 -1.60 24.35 -0.87
N ASN A 194 -1.36 23.15 -1.40
CA ASN A 194 -1.41 22.90 -2.84
C ASN A 194 -2.83 22.88 -3.38
N VAL A 195 -3.82 22.38 -2.64
CA VAL A 195 -5.25 22.51 -3.02
C VAL A 195 -5.62 23.99 -3.11
N LYS A 196 -5.23 24.81 -2.12
CA LYS A 196 -5.42 26.27 -2.14
C LYS A 196 -4.74 26.91 -3.36
N ARG A 197 -3.47 26.55 -3.61
CA ARG A 197 -2.69 27.07 -4.75
C ARG A 197 -3.33 26.74 -6.10
N LEU A 198 -3.75 25.48 -6.30
CA LEU A 198 -4.38 25.02 -7.54
C LEU A 198 -5.77 25.61 -7.74
N LYS A 199 -6.51 25.81 -6.65
CA LYS A 199 -7.82 26.48 -6.66
C LYS A 199 -7.68 27.97 -7.07
N ASN A 200 -6.74 28.69 -6.46
CA ASN A 200 -6.48 30.10 -6.75
C ASN A 200 -5.87 30.31 -8.17
N GLY A 201 -5.11 29.34 -8.65
CA GLY A 201 -4.56 29.34 -10.02
C GLY A 201 -5.54 28.87 -11.09
N SER A 202 -6.75 28.47 -10.70
CA SER A 202 -7.75 27.96 -11.64
C SER A 202 -8.24 29.06 -12.58
N ARG A 203 -8.34 28.73 -13.87
CA ARG A 203 -8.81 29.62 -14.94
C ARG A 203 -9.94 28.95 -15.70
N LYS A 204 -10.94 29.76 -16.08
CA LYS A 204 -11.98 29.31 -17.01
C LYS A 204 -11.37 29.02 -18.37
N VAL A 205 -11.84 27.93 -18.98
CA VAL A 205 -11.37 27.46 -20.28
C VAL A 205 -12.57 27.40 -21.22
N GLU A 206 -12.46 28.05 -22.39
CA GLU A 206 -13.50 27.97 -23.40
C GLU A 206 -13.71 26.56 -23.92
N LYS A 207 -14.96 26.18 -24.09
CA LYS A 207 -15.32 24.87 -24.66
C LYS A 207 -15.09 24.89 -26.18
N THR A 208 -14.08 24.16 -26.64
CA THR A 208 -13.68 24.13 -28.05
C THR A 208 -14.11 22.85 -28.78
N PHE A 209 -14.91 22.01 -28.14
CA PHE A 209 -15.35 20.71 -28.65
C PHE A 209 -16.87 20.54 -28.53
N LYS A 210 -17.43 19.71 -29.41
CA LYS A 210 -18.79 19.20 -29.29
C LYS A 210 -18.73 17.73 -28.89
N ILE A 211 -19.53 17.33 -27.92
CA ILE A 211 -19.54 15.94 -27.40
C ILE A 211 -19.95 14.96 -28.51
N GLU A 212 -20.91 15.37 -29.35
CA GLU A 212 -21.40 14.57 -30.50
C GLU A 212 -20.28 14.20 -31.47
N ASN A 213 -19.30 15.08 -31.71
CA ASN A 213 -18.14 14.78 -32.55
C ASN A 213 -17.26 13.70 -31.92
N ILE A 214 -17.09 13.76 -30.59
CA ILE A 214 -16.31 12.79 -29.83
C ILE A 214 -17.02 11.44 -29.80
N GLU A 215 -18.36 11.44 -29.59
CA GLU A 215 -19.19 10.23 -29.65
C GLU A 215 -19.05 9.53 -31.01
N ASN A 216 -19.10 10.29 -32.10
CA ASN A 216 -18.95 9.75 -33.45
C ASN A 216 -17.54 9.19 -33.71
N GLU A 217 -16.48 9.92 -33.33
CA GLU A 217 -15.10 9.46 -33.54
C GLU A 217 -14.75 8.21 -32.71
N LEU A 218 -15.26 8.13 -31.50
CA LEU A 218 -14.98 7.01 -30.59
C LEU A 218 -15.99 5.86 -30.75
N ASN A 219 -17.04 6.06 -31.55
CA ASN A 219 -18.18 5.13 -31.68
C ASN A 219 -18.79 4.75 -30.32
N ILE A 220 -19.03 5.74 -29.48
CA ILE A 220 -19.54 5.61 -28.11
C ILE A 220 -20.71 6.60 -27.94
N GLN A 221 -21.78 6.19 -27.25
CA GLN A 221 -22.81 7.11 -26.78
C GLN A 221 -22.68 7.28 -25.27
N TYR A 222 -22.53 8.53 -24.83
CA TYR A 222 -22.47 8.87 -23.42
C TYR A 222 -23.86 9.17 -22.86
N ASN A 223 -24.13 8.65 -21.62
CA ASN A 223 -25.33 9.04 -20.90
C ASN A 223 -25.22 10.47 -20.33
N ALA A 224 -26.29 10.98 -19.71
CA ALA A 224 -26.35 12.34 -19.19
C ALA A 224 -25.25 12.62 -18.14
N GLY A 225 -25.01 11.69 -17.22
CA GLY A 225 -23.96 11.81 -16.20
C GLY A 225 -22.56 11.85 -16.80
N GLN A 226 -22.30 10.98 -17.79
CA GLN A 226 -21.04 10.94 -18.51
C GLN A 226 -20.83 12.23 -19.34
N LYS A 227 -21.87 12.74 -20.01
CA LYS A 227 -21.82 14.05 -20.72
C LYS A 227 -21.53 15.20 -19.77
N ASN A 228 -22.11 15.20 -18.57
CA ASN A 228 -21.82 16.20 -17.54
C ASN A 228 -20.36 16.18 -17.10
N ALA A 229 -19.71 15.01 -17.05
CA ALA A 229 -18.30 14.91 -16.66
C ALA A 229 -17.33 15.64 -17.62
N PHE A 230 -17.72 15.91 -18.87
CA PHE A 230 -16.89 16.74 -19.77
C PHE A 230 -16.74 18.19 -19.30
N ASN A 231 -17.61 18.67 -18.39
CA ASN A 231 -17.45 19.97 -17.76
C ASN A 231 -16.17 20.08 -16.90
N ILE A 232 -15.52 18.96 -16.57
CA ILE A 232 -14.17 18.92 -15.99
C ILE A 232 -13.19 19.84 -16.76
N LEU A 233 -13.35 19.95 -18.07
CA LEU A 233 -12.50 20.77 -18.94
C LEU A 233 -12.87 22.26 -19.00
N ASN A 234 -13.91 22.70 -18.32
CA ASN A 234 -14.35 24.11 -18.34
C ASN A 234 -13.46 25.03 -17.48
N SER A 235 -12.63 24.45 -16.61
CA SER A 235 -11.64 25.20 -15.81
C SER A 235 -10.44 24.32 -15.48
N THR A 236 -9.29 24.96 -15.23
CA THR A 236 -8.10 24.28 -14.68
C THR A 236 -8.26 24.00 -13.17
N GLY A 237 -7.26 23.38 -12.54
CA GLY A 237 -7.26 23.04 -11.12
C GLY A 237 -7.57 21.57 -10.84
N ILE A 238 -7.93 21.24 -9.59
CA ILE A 238 -8.18 19.86 -9.17
C ILE A 238 -9.63 19.49 -9.43
N LYS A 239 -9.85 18.31 -10.00
CA LYS A 239 -11.17 17.73 -10.27
C LYS A 239 -11.17 16.26 -9.87
N ILE A 240 -12.31 15.77 -9.43
CA ILE A 240 -12.49 14.34 -9.09
C ILE A 240 -13.56 13.76 -10.01
N LEU A 241 -13.23 12.63 -10.64
CA LEU A 241 -14.18 11.77 -11.36
C LEU A 241 -14.35 10.48 -10.57
N THR A 242 -15.49 10.27 -9.95
CA THR A 242 -15.77 9.09 -9.13
C THR A 242 -17.02 8.35 -9.61
N GLY A 243 -17.15 7.10 -9.21
CA GLY A 243 -18.30 6.25 -9.48
C GLY A 243 -17.95 4.78 -9.36
N PRO A 244 -18.96 3.90 -9.24
CA PRO A 244 -18.76 2.47 -9.09
C PRO A 244 -18.06 1.85 -10.31
N PRO A 245 -17.51 0.65 -10.19
CA PRO A 245 -17.01 -0.11 -11.32
C PRO A 245 -18.11 -0.34 -12.36
N GLY A 246 -17.76 -0.24 -13.65
CA GLY A 246 -18.72 -0.36 -14.72
C GLY A 246 -19.55 0.90 -15.03
N SER A 247 -19.34 2.01 -14.32
CA SER A 247 -19.99 3.29 -14.65
C SER A 247 -19.42 3.98 -15.89
N GLY A 248 -18.37 3.41 -16.49
CA GLY A 248 -17.76 3.94 -17.71
C GLY A 248 -16.72 5.03 -17.49
N LYS A 249 -16.09 5.11 -16.29
CA LYS A 249 -15.02 6.07 -15.99
C LYS A 249 -13.97 6.10 -17.11
N THR A 250 -13.46 4.94 -17.51
CA THR A 250 -12.44 4.81 -18.57
C THR A 250 -12.91 5.33 -19.93
N ALA A 251 -14.18 5.08 -20.29
CA ALA A 251 -14.76 5.59 -21.54
C ALA A 251 -14.86 7.13 -21.52
N VAL A 252 -15.28 7.69 -20.37
CA VAL A 252 -15.33 9.14 -20.18
C VAL A 252 -13.92 9.74 -20.24
N LEU A 253 -12.92 9.12 -19.61
CA LEU A 253 -11.53 9.59 -19.68
C LEU A 253 -11.01 9.64 -21.10
N LYS A 254 -11.26 8.60 -21.90
CA LYS A 254 -10.90 8.59 -23.32
C LYS A 254 -11.50 9.77 -24.07
N GLY A 255 -12.77 10.07 -23.80
CA GLY A 255 -13.44 11.25 -24.38
C GLY A 255 -12.86 12.57 -23.89
N ILE A 256 -12.54 12.70 -22.61
CA ILE A 256 -11.94 13.90 -22.01
C ILE A 256 -10.55 14.17 -22.63
N ILE A 257 -9.70 13.15 -22.77
CA ILE A 257 -8.38 13.25 -23.42
C ILE A 257 -8.57 13.73 -24.87
N LYS A 258 -9.50 13.12 -25.60
CA LYS A 258 -9.80 13.51 -26.98
C LYS A 258 -10.27 14.96 -27.09
N ALA A 259 -11.20 15.36 -26.22
CA ALA A 259 -11.70 16.74 -26.14
C ALA A 259 -10.58 17.75 -25.84
N PHE A 260 -9.68 17.41 -24.92
CA PHE A 260 -8.52 18.23 -24.59
C PHE A 260 -7.58 18.41 -25.77
N ASN A 261 -7.25 17.31 -26.48
CA ASN A 261 -6.38 17.32 -27.65
C ASN A 261 -7.00 18.08 -28.82
N MET A 262 -8.32 18.00 -29.05
CA MET A 262 -9.02 18.80 -30.07
C MET A 262 -8.87 20.31 -29.82
N GLY A 263 -8.81 20.72 -28.55
CA GLY A 263 -8.56 22.11 -28.16
C GLY A 263 -7.11 22.56 -28.30
N LYS A 264 -6.18 21.68 -28.70
CA LYS A 264 -4.72 21.93 -28.77
C LYS A 264 -4.17 22.57 -27.48
N ARG A 265 -4.63 22.06 -26.30
CA ARG A 265 -4.42 22.71 -25.01
C ARG A 265 -3.11 22.37 -24.32
N GLY A 266 -2.24 21.54 -24.93
CA GLY A 266 -0.93 21.24 -24.37
C GLY A 266 -0.63 19.78 -24.09
N VAL A 267 0.20 19.51 -23.08
CA VAL A 267 0.74 18.19 -22.77
C VAL A 267 -0.18 17.44 -21.80
N VAL A 268 -0.53 16.18 -22.18
CA VAL A 268 -1.28 15.25 -21.33
C VAL A 268 -0.30 14.27 -20.67
N ARG A 269 -0.49 14.00 -19.40
CA ARG A 269 0.20 12.93 -18.65
C ARG A 269 -0.83 12.03 -17.98
N LEU A 270 -0.68 10.71 -18.20
CA LEU A 270 -1.55 9.71 -17.62
C LEU A 270 -0.76 8.88 -16.62
N ALA A 271 -1.34 8.68 -15.44
CA ALA A 271 -0.75 7.85 -14.41
C ALA A 271 -1.80 7.03 -13.67
N ALA A 272 -1.35 5.99 -12.98
CA ALA A 272 -2.15 5.24 -12.03
C ALA A 272 -1.33 4.88 -10.79
N THR A 273 -2.00 4.52 -9.71
CA THR A 273 -1.32 4.14 -8.46
C THR A 273 -0.60 2.79 -8.57
N THR A 274 -1.04 1.91 -9.47
CA THR A 274 -0.42 0.60 -9.71
C THR A 274 0.04 0.46 -11.16
N GLY A 275 1.04 -0.40 -11.38
CA GLY A 275 1.53 -0.68 -12.73
C GLY A 275 0.48 -1.33 -13.61
N MET A 276 -0.32 -2.27 -13.06
CA MET A 276 -1.40 -2.92 -13.80
C MET A 276 -2.47 -1.91 -14.24
N ALA A 277 -2.91 -1.02 -13.34
CA ALA A 277 -3.87 0.02 -13.70
C ALA A 277 -3.31 0.97 -14.78
N ALA A 278 -2.01 1.31 -14.72
CA ALA A 278 -1.36 2.10 -15.76
C ALA A 278 -1.36 1.38 -17.13
N LYS A 279 -1.06 0.06 -17.18
CA LYS A 279 -1.16 -0.75 -18.42
C LYS A 279 -2.59 -0.77 -18.97
N ILE A 280 -3.60 -0.97 -18.10
CA ILE A 280 -5.02 -0.96 -18.49
C ILE A 280 -5.40 0.42 -19.02
N MET A 281 -4.98 1.49 -18.36
CA MET A 281 -5.22 2.86 -18.77
C MET A 281 -4.60 3.14 -20.16
N ALA A 282 -3.34 2.76 -20.37
CA ALA A 282 -2.66 2.93 -21.65
C ALA A 282 -3.38 2.16 -22.77
N LYS A 283 -3.74 0.90 -22.54
CA LYS A 283 -4.48 0.09 -23.53
C LYS A 283 -5.84 0.70 -23.88
N SER A 284 -6.56 1.21 -22.89
CA SER A 284 -7.93 1.72 -23.07
C SER A 284 -7.96 3.11 -23.72
N THR A 285 -7.01 3.99 -23.42
CA THR A 285 -6.94 5.34 -23.96
C THR A 285 -6.22 5.40 -25.30
N GLY A 286 -5.27 4.49 -25.54
CA GLY A 286 -4.35 4.52 -26.68
C GLY A 286 -3.13 5.43 -26.45
N ASP A 287 -3.03 6.06 -25.29
CA ASP A 287 -1.93 6.95 -24.89
C ASP A 287 -1.02 6.27 -23.86
N SER A 288 0.24 6.70 -23.77
CA SER A 288 1.17 6.16 -22.77
C SER A 288 0.75 6.54 -21.35
N ALA A 289 0.71 5.58 -20.46
CA ALA A 289 0.45 5.78 -19.03
C ALA A 289 1.54 5.11 -18.19
N GLN A 290 1.80 5.63 -17.01
CA GLN A 290 2.83 5.14 -16.09
C GLN A 290 2.35 5.13 -14.64
N THR A 291 3.15 4.59 -13.71
CA THR A 291 2.81 4.72 -12.30
C THR A 291 3.04 6.15 -11.80
N VAL A 292 2.31 6.55 -10.75
CA VAL A 292 2.52 7.87 -10.10
C VAL A 292 3.98 8.02 -9.67
N ASN A 293 4.59 6.98 -9.08
CA ASN A 293 6.00 6.98 -8.68
C ASN A 293 6.94 7.26 -9.87
N LYS A 294 6.70 6.60 -11.01
CA LYS A 294 7.49 6.84 -12.22
C LYS A 294 7.28 8.24 -12.78
N MET A 295 6.06 8.76 -12.75
CA MET A 295 5.76 10.12 -13.21
C MET A 295 6.45 11.18 -12.34
N LEU A 296 6.63 10.90 -11.06
CA LEU A 296 7.31 11.79 -10.12
C LEU A 296 8.83 11.58 -10.08
N ASP A 297 9.37 10.70 -10.93
CA ASP A 297 10.79 10.36 -11.00
C ASP A 297 11.33 9.98 -9.60
N VAL A 298 10.59 9.11 -8.88
CA VAL A 298 11.02 8.55 -7.58
C VAL A 298 12.17 7.60 -7.83
N ILE A 299 13.34 7.88 -7.23
CA ILE A 299 14.52 7.02 -7.34
C ILE A 299 14.45 5.96 -6.23
N PRO A 300 14.26 4.67 -6.58
CA PRO A 300 14.31 3.59 -5.60
C PRO A 300 15.65 3.58 -4.88
N PHE A 301 15.65 3.36 -3.56
CA PHE A 301 16.83 3.29 -2.67
C PHE A 301 17.43 4.60 -2.17
N GLU A 302 17.15 5.76 -2.79
CA GLU A 302 17.71 7.04 -2.37
C GLU A 302 16.71 7.92 -1.60
N ASP A 303 15.44 7.50 -1.51
CA ASP A 303 14.32 8.29 -1.00
C ASP A 303 14.25 9.69 -1.65
N THR A 304 14.80 9.81 -2.87
CA THR A 304 14.88 11.06 -3.61
C THR A 304 13.76 11.15 -4.63
N ILE A 305 13.04 12.25 -4.60
CA ILE A 305 11.94 12.54 -5.53
C ILE A 305 12.34 13.75 -6.36
N MET A 306 12.43 13.57 -7.68
CA MET A 306 12.91 14.60 -8.58
C MET A 306 11.83 15.64 -8.93
N ARG A 307 10.53 15.24 -8.92
CA ARG A 307 9.40 16.14 -9.19
C ARG A 307 8.80 16.66 -7.89
N ASN A 308 8.83 17.96 -7.72
CA ASN A 308 8.41 18.65 -6.51
C ASN A 308 7.98 20.10 -6.84
N GLU A 309 7.85 20.96 -5.83
CA GLU A 309 7.46 22.36 -5.99
C GLU A 309 8.44 23.21 -6.81
N THR A 310 9.75 22.87 -6.81
CA THR A 310 10.79 23.58 -7.56
C THR A 310 11.02 22.99 -8.96
N ASN A 311 10.63 21.72 -9.18
CA ASN A 311 10.77 21.00 -10.44
C ASN A 311 9.43 20.33 -10.82
N ARG A 312 8.43 21.13 -11.16
CA ARG A 312 7.07 20.66 -11.45
C ARG A 312 7.00 19.88 -12.77
N LEU A 313 5.97 19.04 -12.85
CA LEU A 313 5.66 18.27 -14.06
C LEU A 313 5.35 19.20 -15.23
N GLU A 314 5.97 18.94 -16.39
CA GLU A 314 5.66 19.61 -17.65
C GLU A 314 4.40 18.97 -18.26
N ALA A 315 3.24 19.40 -17.76
CA ALA A 315 1.93 18.94 -18.21
C ALA A 315 0.86 20.00 -17.96
N ASP A 316 -0.15 20.02 -18.84
CA ASP A 316 -1.31 20.92 -18.75
C ASP A 316 -2.56 20.13 -18.29
N LEU A 317 -2.61 18.83 -18.59
CA LEU A 317 -3.61 17.90 -18.10
C LEU A 317 -2.89 16.68 -17.51
N ILE A 318 -3.14 16.41 -16.24
CA ILE A 318 -2.69 15.22 -15.55
C ILE A 318 -3.91 14.41 -15.12
N ILE A 319 -3.94 13.12 -15.46
CA ILE A 319 -4.99 12.20 -15.04
C ILE A 319 -4.35 11.10 -14.20
N VAL A 320 -4.86 10.90 -12.99
CA VAL A 320 -4.39 9.82 -12.09
C VAL A 320 -5.56 8.90 -11.79
N ASP A 321 -5.43 7.63 -12.17
CA ASP A 321 -6.44 6.60 -11.94
C ASP A 321 -6.15 5.75 -10.69
N GLU A 322 -7.17 5.04 -10.20
CA GLU A 322 -7.14 4.22 -8.97
C GLU A 322 -6.69 5.02 -7.72
N VAL A 323 -7.15 6.28 -7.60
CA VAL A 323 -6.74 7.20 -6.51
C VAL A 323 -7.22 6.72 -5.12
N SER A 324 -8.16 5.79 -5.03
CA SER A 324 -8.50 5.12 -3.75
C SER A 324 -7.27 4.50 -3.07
N MET A 325 -6.27 4.08 -3.85
CA MET A 325 -5.00 3.50 -3.37
C MET A 325 -3.89 4.53 -3.15
N LEU A 326 -4.14 5.83 -3.37
CA LEU A 326 -3.13 6.89 -3.22
C LEU A 326 -2.97 7.24 -1.74
N GLY A 327 -1.83 6.88 -1.14
CA GLY A 327 -1.47 7.24 0.23
C GLY A 327 -1.16 8.72 0.40
N LEU A 328 -1.19 9.20 1.64
CA LEU A 328 -1.02 10.62 1.97
C LEU A 328 0.34 11.16 1.51
N GLN A 329 1.42 10.42 1.78
CA GLN A 329 2.78 10.81 1.41
C GLN A 329 2.91 11.01 -0.10
N LEU A 330 2.49 10.01 -0.90
CA LEU A 330 2.60 10.11 -2.36
C LEU A 330 1.68 11.21 -2.92
N ALA A 331 0.52 11.43 -2.29
CA ALA A 331 -0.40 12.51 -2.65
C ALA A 331 0.23 13.88 -2.40
N SER A 332 0.89 14.11 -1.27
CA SER A 332 1.53 15.39 -0.95
C SER A 332 2.59 15.77 -1.99
N VAL A 333 3.40 14.80 -2.40
CA VAL A 333 4.40 14.98 -3.46
C VAL A 333 3.75 15.25 -4.82
N LEU A 334 2.73 14.46 -5.20
CA LEU A 334 2.00 14.66 -6.46
C LEU A 334 1.43 16.08 -6.55
N PHE A 335 0.75 16.53 -5.51
CA PHE A 335 0.12 17.85 -5.52
C PHE A 335 1.16 18.98 -5.62
N SER A 336 2.31 18.83 -4.97
CA SER A 336 3.43 19.78 -5.05
C SER A 336 3.99 19.89 -6.47
N ALA A 337 4.04 18.77 -7.19
CA ALA A 337 4.60 18.68 -8.52
C ALA A 337 3.69 19.23 -9.64
N ILE A 338 2.43 19.60 -9.35
CA ILE A 338 1.48 20.10 -10.36
C ILE A 338 1.67 21.62 -10.58
N LYS A 339 1.68 22.08 -11.82
CA LYS A 339 1.67 23.51 -12.16
C LYS A 339 0.36 24.19 -11.73
N SER A 340 0.42 25.45 -11.29
CA SER A 340 -0.76 26.17 -10.78
C SER A 340 -1.90 26.34 -11.80
N ASN A 341 -1.58 26.36 -13.09
CA ASN A 341 -2.54 26.50 -14.18
C ASN A 341 -2.88 25.17 -14.89
N ALA A 342 -2.37 24.04 -14.42
CA ALA A 342 -2.70 22.73 -14.96
C ALA A 342 -4.04 22.20 -14.43
N THR A 343 -4.61 21.22 -15.12
CA THR A 343 -5.76 20.45 -14.66
C THR A 343 -5.29 19.11 -14.13
N LEU A 344 -5.60 18.79 -12.89
CA LEU A 344 -5.40 17.48 -12.26
C LEU A 344 -6.76 16.78 -12.11
N ILE A 345 -6.96 15.67 -12.78
CA ILE A 345 -8.12 14.81 -12.66
C ILE A 345 -7.75 13.58 -11.83
N LEU A 346 -8.35 13.45 -10.66
CA LEU A 346 -8.24 12.29 -9.79
C LEU A 346 -9.41 11.36 -10.07
N VAL A 347 -9.11 10.11 -10.45
CA VAL A 347 -10.12 9.12 -10.81
C VAL A 347 -10.08 7.97 -9.82
N GLY A 348 -11.22 7.57 -9.27
CA GLY A 348 -11.27 6.49 -8.31
C GLY A 348 -12.69 6.14 -7.89
N ASP A 349 -12.76 5.25 -6.93
CA ASP A 349 -14.00 4.82 -6.30
C ASP A 349 -13.81 4.88 -4.78
N GLU A 350 -14.53 5.78 -4.13
CA GLU A 350 -14.42 6.02 -2.68
C GLU A 350 -14.91 4.85 -1.82
N ASP A 351 -15.66 3.92 -2.43
CA ASP A 351 -16.23 2.74 -1.76
C ASP A 351 -15.30 1.52 -1.81
N GLN A 352 -14.24 1.55 -2.62
CA GLN A 352 -13.20 0.52 -2.63
C GLN A 352 -12.28 0.62 -1.41
N LEU A 353 -11.45 -0.41 -1.21
CA LEU A 353 -10.41 -0.41 -0.19
C LEU A 353 -9.52 0.83 -0.34
N ALA A 354 -9.28 1.50 0.77
CA ALA A 354 -8.34 2.61 0.84
C ALA A 354 -6.88 2.14 0.63
N SER A 355 -5.95 3.09 0.49
CA SER A 355 -4.50 2.82 0.40
C SER A 355 -4.03 1.95 1.58
N VAL A 356 -2.94 1.22 1.40
CA VAL A 356 -2.29 0.51 2.52
C VAL A 356 -1.67 1.52 3.50
N ASP A 357 -1.16 2.64 2.96
CA ASP A 357 -0.58 3.73 3.75
C ASP A 357 -1.65 4.51 4.52
N TYR A 358 -1.20 5.34 5.47
CA TYR A 358 -2.09 6.19 6.26
C TYR A 358 -2.76 7.28 5.42
N GLY A 359 -3.87 7.81 5.95
CA GLY A 359 -4.72 8.82 5.30
C GLY A 359 -5.83 8.21 4.44
N ASN A 360 -6.73 9.05 3.99
CA ASN A 360 -7.86 8.69 3.11
C ASN A 360 -8.11 9.84 2.10
N VAL A 361 -7.08 10.13 1.30
CA VAL A 361 -7.00 11.34 0.48
C VAL A 361 -8.23 11.56 -0.40
N LEU A 362 -8.68 10.52 -1.13
CA LEU A 362 -9.84 10.64 -2.02
C LEU A 362 -11.12 11.00 -1.25
N SER A 363 -11.43 10.25 -0.18
CA SER A 363 -12.63 10.53 0.63
C SER A 363 -12.56 11.89 1.32
N ASP A 364 -11.39 12.28 1.84
CA ASP A 364 -11.21 13.57 2.52
C ASP A 364 -11.36 14.74 1.56
N LEU A 365 -10.83 14.65 0.33
CA LEU A 365 -11.03 15.66 -0.71
C LEU A 365 -12.51 15.79 -1.10
N ILE A 366 -13.20 14.65 -1.26
CA ILE A 366 -14.63 14.63 -1.58
C ILE A 366 -15.45 15.24 -0.44
N SER A 367 -15.18 14.83 0.80
CA SER A 367 -15.92 15.27 2.00
C SER A 367 -15.70 16.76 2.33
N SER A 368 -14.52 17.31 1.99
CA SER A 368 -14.22 18.73 2.21
C SER A 368 -15.09 19.67 1.37
N ASN A 369 -15.63 19.20 0.25
CA ASN A 369 -16.33 20.02 -0.76
C ASN A 369 -15.48 21.19 -1.31
N GLU A 370 -14.14 21.13 -1.21
CA GLU A 370 -13.23 22.15 -1.73
C GLU A 370 -12.77 21.86 -3.17
N VAL A 371 -13.06 20.66 -3.67
CA VAL A 371 -12.70 20.17 -5.00
C VAL A 371 -13.99 19.83 -5.77
N GLU A 372 -14.05 20.15 -7.05
CA GLU A 372 -15.20 19.80 -7.89
C GLU A 372 -15.25 18.29 -8.12
N VAL A 373 -16.40 17.66 -7.84
CA VAL A 373 -16.62 16.22 -7.93
C VAL A 373 -17.67 15.90 -9.00
N TYR A 374 -17.30 15.08 -9.96
CA TYR A 374 -18.16 14.54 -11.00
C TYR A 374 -18.44 13.06 -10.69
N ARG A 375 -19.69 12.75 -10.36
CA ARG A 375 -20.13 11.40 -9.99
C ARG A 375 -20.83 10.71 -11.15
N LEU A 376 -20.33 9.54 -11.54
CA LEU A 376 -21.02 8.64 -12.48
C LEU A 376 -21.84 7.66 -11.65
N THR A 377 -23.16 7.77 -11.72
CA THR A 377 -24.08 6.95 -10.92
C THR A 377 -24.71 5.81 -11.71
N GLU A 378 -24.79 5.95 -13.04
CA GLU A 378 -25.37 4.92 -13.91
C GLU A 378 -24.33 3.84 -14.25
N ILE A 379 -24.72 2.58 -14.08
CA ILE A 379 -23.90 1.43 -14.41
C ILE A 379 -24.14 1.06 -15.87
N MET A 380 -23.11 1.15 -16.70
CA MET A 380 -23.13 0.82 -18.12
C MET A 380 -22.72 -0.63 -18.39
N ARG A 381 -22.10 -1.30 -17.42
CA ARG A 381 -21.62 -2.67 -17.49
C ARG A 381 -22.79 -3.61 -17.26
N GLN A 382 -23.26 -4.16 -18.30
CA GLN A 382 -23.99 -5.40 -18.55
C GLN A 382 -25.02 -6.04 -17.57
N LYS A 383 -25.88 -6.79 -18.23
CA LYS A 383 -26.83 -7.82 -17.79
C LYS A 383 -26.23 -8.73 -16.71
N GLY A 384 -26.78 -8.67 -15.51
CA GLY A 384 -26.41 -9.52 -14.39
C GLY A 384 -26.41 -8.80 -13.07
N SER A 385 -26.43 -9.56 -11.98
CA SER A 385 -26.58 -9.04 -10.62
C SER A 385 -25.28 -8.56 -9.97
N ILE A 386 -24.10 -8.70 -10.63
CA ILE A 386 -22.81 -8.31 -10.02
C ILE A 386 -22.83 -6.85 -9.54
N CYS A 387 -23.18 -5.93 -10.41
CA CYS A 387 -23.22 -4.51 -10.07
C CYS A 387 -24.33 -4.18 -9.07
N SER A 388 -25.51 -4.80 -9.22
CA SER A 388 -26.62 -4.64 -8.26
C SER A 388 -26.22 -5.14 -6.87
N ASN A 389 -25.54 -6.29 -6.79
CA ASN A 389 -25.03 -6.83 -5.54
C ASN A 389 -23.91 -5.99 -4.95
N ALA A 390 -23.01 -5.43 -5.76
CA ALA A 390 -22.00 -4.49 -5.28
C ALA A 390 -22.66 -3.26 -4.62
N MET A 391 -23.74 -2.71 -5.20
CA MET A 391 -24.50 -1.61 -4.61
C MET A 391 -25.25 -2.02 -3.33
N LEU A 392 -25.83 -3.25 -3.29
CA LEU A 392 -26.45 -3.79 -2.08
C LEU A 392 -25.43 -3.93 -0.96
N ILE A 393 -24.27 -4.50 -1.26
CA ILE A 393 -23.15 -4.63 -0.30
C ILE A 393 -22.76 -3.26 0.24
N ASN A 394 -22.53 -2.28 -0.63
CA ASN A 394 -22.15 -0.92 -0.23
C ASN A 394 -23.23 -0.21 0.60
N SER A 395 -24.49 -0.58 0.39
CA SER A 395 -25.63 -0.09 1.18
C SER A 395 -25.93 -0.93 2.43
N HIS A 396 -25.02 -1.82 2.84
CA HIS A 396 -25.16 -2.73 3.98
C HIS A 396 -26.41 -3.62 3.90
N LYS A 397 -26.82 -4.01 2.70
CA LYS A 397 -27.92 -4.94 2.47
C LYS A 397 -27.38 -6.33 2.15
N ASP A 398 -27.70 -7.29 2.98
CA ASP A 398 -27.20 -8.67 2.92
C ASP A 398 -28.01 -9.62 2.01
N LYS A 399 -29.20 -9.20 1.59
CA LYS A 399 -30.02 -9.99 0.65
C LYS A 399 -29.50 -9.84 -0.78
N LEU A 400 -28.49 -10.65 -1.10
CA LEU A 400 -27.87 -10.67 -2.41
C LEU A 400 -28.74 -11.40 -3.44
N ILE A 401 -28.67 -10.96 -4.69
CA ILE A 401 -29.40 -11.52 -5.83
C ILE A 401 -28.54 -12.62 -6.46
N ASN A 402 -28.98 -13.86 -6.38
CA ASN A 402 -28.33 -14.99 -7.04
C ASN A 402 -28.89 -15.17 -8.45
N ASP A 403 -28.00 -15.22 -9.44
CA ASP A 403 -28.30 -15.55 -10.85
C ASP A 403 -27.09 -16.22 -11.53
N ASN A 404 -27.11 -16.34 -12.83
CA ASN A 404 -26.01 -16.95 -13.61
C ASN A 404 -24.71 -16.15 -13.54
N SER A 405 -24.74 -14.88 -13.12
CA SER A 405 -23.57 -14.00 -13.03
C SER A 405 -23.05 -13.86 -11.61
N PHE A 406 -23.87 -14.16 -10.60
CA PHE A 406 -23.51 -13.99 -9.19
C PHE A 406 -24.16 -15.07 -8.32
N ILE A 407 -23.36 -15.80 -7.58
CA ILE A 407 -23.84 -16.81 -6.64
C ILE A 407 -23.09 -16.62 -5.30
N ALA A 408 -23.83 -16.65 -4.21
CA ALA A 408 -23.26 -16.62 -2.87
C ALA A 408 -23.70 -17.87 -2.09
N TYR A 409 -22.72 -18.60 -1.57
CA TYR A 409 -22.91 -19.80 -0.75
C TYR A 409 -22.37 -19.56 0.66
N GLU A 410 -23.08 -20.08 1.63
CA GLU A 410 -22.63 -20.21 3.01
C GLU A 410 -22.42 -21.67 3.38
N CYS A 411 -21.27 -21.97 3.98
CA CYS A 411 -20.83 -23.30 4.34
C CYS A 411 -20.66 -23.44 5.84
N SER A 412 -21.05 -24.58 6.38
CA SER A 412 -20.85 -24.93 7.80
C SER A 412 -19.55 -25.72 8.04
N SER A 413 -18.88 -26.17 6.99
CA SER A 413 -17.62 -26.91 7.08
C SER A 413 -16.71 -26.66 5.89
N ILE A 414 -15.40 -26.87 6.09
CA ILE A 414 -14.37 -26.75 5.05
C ILE A 414 -14.62 -27.78 3.93
N ASP A 415 -15.12 -28.97 4.24
CA ASP A 415 -15.40 -30.01 3.24
C ASP A 415 -16.51 -29.59 2.27
N ILE A 416 -17.56 -28.92 2.77
CA ILE A 416 -18.63 -28.37 1.92
C ILE A 416 -18.07 -27.23 1.05
N MET A 417 -17.31 -26.31 1.65
CA MET A 417 -16.66 -25.23 0.91
C MET A 417 -15.78 -25.79 -0.20
N GLN A 418 -15.04 -26.87 0.09
CA GLN A 418 -14.14 -27.49 -0.86
C GLN A 418 -14.91 -28.13 -2.04
N LYS A 419 -16.02 -28.81 -1.78
CA LYS A 419 -16.87 -29.39 -2.84
C LYS A 419 -17.41 -28.32 -3.77
N LEU A 420 -17.93 -27.23 -3.20
CA LEU A 420 -18.41 -26.08 -3.98
C LEU A 420 -17.28 -25.44 -4.77
N PHE A 421 -16.11 -25.27 -4.16
CA PHE A 421 -14.94 -24.75 -4.85
C PHE A 421 -14.58 -25.60 -6.07
N ASP A 422 -14.50 -26.92 -5.92
CA ASP A 422 -14.14 -27.86 -6.99
C ASP A 422 -15.20 -27.89 -8.11
N GLU A 423 -16.49 -27.65 -7.80
CA GLU A 423 -17.58 -27.53 -8.76
C GLU A 423 -17.45 -26.29 -9.65
N TYR A 424 -17.05 -25.14 -9.06
CA TYR A 424 -17.05 -23.86 -9.78
C TYR A 424 -15.68 -23.45 -10.32
N TYR A 425 -14.59 -24.03 -9.82
CA TYR A 425 -13.25 -23.66 -10.23
C TYR A 425 -12.94 -24.13 -11.66
N THR A 426 -12.40 -23.21 -12.45
CA THR A 426 -11.80 -23.49 -13.77
C THR A 426 -10.47 -22.78 -13.89
N LYS A 427 -9.61 -23.19 -14.83
CA LYS A 427 -8.27 -22.58 -15.02
C LYS A 427 -8.32 -21.07 -15.30
N ASP A 428 -9.44 -20.58 -15.88
CA ASP A 428 -9.64 -19.16 -16.18
C ASP A 428 -10.22 -18.37 -15.00
N THR A 429 -10.46 -19.04 -13.86
CA THR A 429 -11.00 -18.41 -12.66
C THR A 429 -9.87 -17.82 -11.83
N GLN A 430 -10.06 -16.59 -11.33
CA GLN A 430 -9.19 -16.02 -10.31
C GLN A 430 -9.78 -16.27 -8.92
N VAL A 431 -9.00 -16.90 -8.05
CA VAL A 431 -9.39 -17.09 -6.65
C VAL A 431 -8.91 -15.89 -5.84
N LEU A 432 -9.80 -15.33 -5.01
CA LEU A 432 -9.52 -14.20 -4.12
C LEU A 432 -9.80 -14.59 -2.67
N CYS A 433 -8.89 -14.23 -1.77
CA CYS A 433 -9.02 -14.52 -0.35
C CYS A 433 -8.54 -13.30 0.47
N PRO A 434 -9.10 -13.00 1.65
CA PRO A 434 -8.66 -11.88 2.49
C PRO A 434 -7.27 -12.08 3.10
N VAL A 435 -6.83 -13.31 3.36
CA VAL A 435 -5.64 -13.63 4.16
C VAL A 435 -4.64 -14.50 3.41
N LYS A 436 -3.36 -14.36 3.80
CA LYS A 436 -2.26 -15.15 3.22
C LYS A 436 -2.10 -16.53 3.84
N ASN A 437 -2.33 -16.67 5.14
CA ASN A 437 -2.07 -17.90 5.92
C ASN A 437 -3.34 -18.40 6.60
N GLY A 438 -3.42 -19.69 6.83
CA GLY A 438 -4.55 -20.42 7.43
C GLY A 438 -5.10 -21.48 6.47
N ASP A 439 -6.11 -22.23 6.89
CA ASP A 439 -6.69 -23.32 6.09
C ASP A 439 -7.40 -22.79 4.84
N ILE A 440 -8.14 -21.69 4.97
CA ILE A 440 -8.77 -20.97 3.86
C ILE A 440 -7.94 -19.69 3.63
N SER A 441 -6.92 -19.79 2.77
CA SER A 441 -5.93 -18.72 2.58
C SER A 441 -5.32 -18.77 1.19
N VAL A 442 -4.61 -17.70 0.83
CA VAL A 442 -3.86 -17.61 -0.43
C VAL A 442 -2.84 -18.74 -0.55
N ASN A 443 -2.06 -18.98 0.50
CA ASN A 443 -1.00 -19.99 0.47
C ASN A 443 -1.56 -21.41 0.36
N SER A 444 -2.62 -21.73 1.11
CA SER A 444 -3.27 -23.03 1.08
C SER A 444 -3.84 -23.35 -0.31
N TYR A 445 -4.55 -22.39 -0.91
CA TYR A 445 -5.14 -22.61 -2.25
C TYR A 445 -4.10 -22.56 -3.38
N ASN A 446 -3.05 -21.77 -3.27
CA ASN A 446 -1.93 -21.83 -4.22
C ASN A 446 -1.21 -23.17 -4.17
N ASP A 447 -0.95 -23.70 -2.99
CA ASP A 447 -0.33 -25.03 -2.82
C ASP A 447 -1.23 -26.15 -3.36
N LYS A 448 -2.54 -26.06 -3.11
CA LYS A 448 -3.53 -27.03 -3.60
C LYS A 448 -3.68 -27.01 -5.12
N LEU A 449 -3.68 -25.83 -5.74
CA LEU A 449 -3.95 -25.66 -7.17
C LEU A 449 -2.72 -25.86 -8.05
N GLN A 450 -1.53 -25.86 -7.45
CA GLN A 450 -0.28 -26.13 -8.15
C GLN A 450 -0.24 -27.60 -8.60
N ASP A 451 0.00 -27.83 -9.89
CA ASP A 451 0.21 -29.17 -10.41
C ASP A 451 1.57 -29.72 -9.99
N LYS A 452 1.58 -30.56 -8.95
CA LYS A 452 2.80 -31.15 -8.40
C LYS A 452 3.48 -32.17 -9.34
N THR A 453 2.83 -32.59 -10.43
CA THR A 453 3.39 -33.51 -11.43
C THR A 453 4.17 -32.79 -12.52
N SER A 454 3.92 -31.49 -12.71
CA SER A 454 4.64 -30.65 -13.68
C SER A 454 6.13 -30.49 -13.30
N PRO A 455 7.03 -30.40 -14.31
CA PRO A 455 8.46 -30.22 -14.08
C PRO A 455 8.78 -28.98 -13.26
N ILE A 456 9.71 -29.08 -12.32
CA ILE A 456 10.21 -27.93 -11.56
C ILE A 456 11.08 -27.09 -12.48
N LEU A 457 10.79 -25.81 -12.59
CA LEU A 457 11.61 -24.82 -13.29
C LEU A 457 12.54 -24.10 -12.34
N LEU A 458 12.05 -23.69 -11.15
CA LEU A 458 12.81 -22.88 -10.22
C LEU A 458 12.55 -23.32 -8.77
N GLU A 459 13.62 -23.46 -8.01
CA GLU A 459 13.59 -23.55 -6.55
C GLU A 459 14.38 -22.38 -5.97
N TYR A 460 13.73 -21.56 -5.13
CA TYR A 460 14.34 -20.41 -4.50
C TYR A 460 13.80 -20.18 -3.09
N GLY A 461 14.64 -20.43 -2.09
CA GLY A 461 14.21 -20.43 -0.69
C GLY A 461 13.18 -21.53 -0.42
N HIS A 462 11.99 -21.13 -0.01
CA HIS A 462 10.86 -22.03 0.23
C HIS A 462 9.88 -22.11 -0.95
N LYS A 463 10.21 -21.46 -2.07
CA LYS A 463 9.33 -21.36 -3.24
C LYS A 463 9.77 -22.39 -4.29
N THR A 464 8.77 -23.07 -4.85
CA THR A 464 8.95 -23.97 -6.00
C THR A 464 8.01 -23.50 -7.11
N ILE A 465 8.56 -23.11 -8.25
CA ILE A 465 7.80 -22.75 -9.45
C ILE A 465 7.98 -23.85 -10.48
N ARG A 466 6.86 -24.30 -11.03
CA ARG A 466 6.79 -25.40 -11.98
C ARG A 466 6.37 -24.92 -13.37
N TYR A 467 6.59 -25.75 -14.36
CA TYR A 467 6.15 -25.48 -15.73
C TYR A 467 4.64 -25.25 -15.78
N LYS A 468 4.23 -24.15 -16.42
CA LYS A 468 2.84 -23.65 -16.50
C LYS A 468 2.22 -23.22 -15.16
N ASP A 469 3.00 -23.03 -14.12
CA ASP A 469 2.47 -22.38 -12.94
C ASP A 469 1.99 -20.96 -13.25
N LYS A 470 0.80 -20.62 -12.76
CA LYS A 470 0.30 -19.27 -12.77
C LYS A 470 1.03 -18.47 -11.70
N VAL A 471 1.74 -17.42 -12.11
CA VAL A 471 2.61 -16.63 -11.25
C VAL A 471 2.31 -15.14 -11.34
N VAL A 472 2.69 -14.40 -10.30
CA VAL A 472 2.60 -12.94 -10.23
C VAL A 472 3.94 -12.34 -9.84
N MET A 473 4.31 -11.24 -10.49
CA MET A 473 5.45 -10.42 -10.12
C MET A 473 5.09 -9.53 -8.93
N THR A 474 5.95 -9.48 -7.90
CA THR A 474 5.74 -8.64 -6.71
C THR A 474 6.66 -7.43 -6.66
N LYS A 475 7.46 -7.22 -7.70
CA LYS A 475 8.34 -6.07 -7.88
C LYS A 475 8.33 -5.61 -9.34
N THR A 476 8.65 -4.35 -9.57
CA THR A 476 8.75 -3.77 -10.92
C THR A 476 10.20 -3.72 -11.36
N SER A 477 10.47 -4.14 -12.60
CA SER A 477 11.68 -3.86 -13.36
C SER A 477 11.27 -3.38 -14.75
N TYR A 478 11.47 -2.10 -15.02
CA TYR A 478 11.12 -1.54 -16.33
C TYR A 478 12.11 -1.97 -17.41
N ASP A 479 13.37 -2.20 -17.02
CA ASP A 479 14.44 -2.63 -17.92
C ASP A 479 14.22 -4.06 -18.41
N ASP A 480 13.68 -4.93 -17.56
CA ASP A 480 13.35 -6.33 -17.87
C ASP A 480 11.91 -6.50 -18.39
N GLY A 481 11.12 -5.42 -18.50
CA GLY A 481 9.80 -5.40 -19.13
C GLY A 481 8.65 -5.91 -18.27
N PHE A 482 8.80 -6.08 -16.94
CA PHE A 482 7.72 -6.51 -16.05
C PHE A 482 7.44 -5.51 -14.92
N ILE A 483 6.20 -5.54 -14.43
CA ILE A 483 5.76 -4.67 -13.34
C ILE A 483 5.13 -5.47 -12.20
N ASN A 484 5.11 -4.86 -11.01
CA ASN A 484 4.38 -5.42 -9.86
C ASN A 484 2.90 -5.61 -10.20
N GLY A 485 2.40 -6.83 -10.00
CA GLY A 485 1.04 -7.24 -10.34
C GLY A 485 0.91 -7.93 -11.70
N ASP A 486 1.96 -7.97 -12.55
CA ASP A 486 1.92 -8.75 -13.78
C ASP A 486 1.70 -10.23 -13.47
N ILE A 487 0.69 -10.81 -14.10
CA ILE A 487 0.33 -12.24 -13.99
C ILE A 487 0.67 -12.92 -15.31
N GLY A 488 1.23 -14.12 -15.22
CA GLY A 488 1.57 -14.94 -16.37
C GLY A 488 1.76 -16.40 -16.02
N TYR A 489 2.29 -17.16 -16.96
CA TYR A 489 2.62 -18.57 -16.80
C TYR A 489 4.12 -18.78 -16.94
N ALA A 490 4.73 -19.48 -15.97
CA ALA A 490 6.14 -19.86 -16.04
C ALA A 490 6.34 -20.91 -17.13
N ILE A 491 7.18 -20.63 -18.14
CA ILE A 491 7.32 -21.49 -19.31
C ILE A 491 8.70 -22.18 -19.41
N GLU A 492 9.77 -21.53 -18.97
CA GLU A 492 11.12 -22.06 -19.13
C GLU A 492 12.08 -21.38 -18.15
N LEU A 493 13.09 -22.13 -17.67
CA LEU A 493 14.24 -21.56 -16.99
C LEU A 493 15.45 -21.60 -17.94
N THR A 494 16.04 -20.44 -18.24
CA THR A 494 17.23 -20.29 -19.09
C THR A 494 18.43 -19.77 -18.29
N ASN A 495 19.58 -19.63 -18.93
CA ASN A 495 20.76 -19.02 -18.30
C ASN A 495 20.52 -17.53 -17.95
N ASP A 496 19.68 -16.83 -18.71
CA ASP A 496 19.37 -15.40 -18.52
C ASP A 496 18.29 -15.18 -17.44
N GLY A 497 17.48 -16.20 -17.14
CA GLY A 497 16.43 -16.11 -16.12
C GLY A 497 15.22 -16.98 -16.38
N LEU A 498 14.17 -16.79 -15.55
CA LEU A 498 12.89 -17.47 -15.67
C LEU A 498 12.02 -16.75 -16.71
N LYS A 499 11.65 -17.45 -17.79
CA LYS A 499 10.70 -16.95 -18.77
C LYS A 499 9.28 -17.10 -18.29
N ILE A 500 8.53 -16.01 -18.35
CA ILE A 500 7.11 -15.94 -18.00
C ILE A 500 6.35 -15.39 -19.21
N GLU A 501 5.34 -16.14 -19.67
CA GLU A 501 4.37 -15.66 -20.65
C GLU A 501 3.26 -14.92 -19.91
N LEU A 502 3.20 -13.60 -20.06
CA LEU A 502 2.19 -12.75 -19.44
C LEU A 502 0.81 -13.00 -20.06
N LEU A 503 -0.28 -12.66 -19.34
CA LEU A 503 -1.66 -12.84 -19.84
C LEU A 503 -1.98 -12.06 -21.13
N ASN A 504 -1.18 -11.10 -21.51
CA ASN A 504 -1.29 -10.35 -22.78
C ASN A 504 -0.52 -11.01 -23.93
N GLY A 505 0.14 -12.15 -23.70
CA GLY A 505 0.95 -12.90 -24.66
C GLY A 505 2.41 -12.44 -24.80
N GLU A 506 2.84 -11.40 -24.06
CA GLU A 506 4.23 -10.98 -24.01
C GLU A 506 5.05 -11.97 -23.18
N ILE A 507 6.29 -12.26 -23.63
CA ILE A 507 7.24 -13.08 -22.87
C ILE A 507 8.26 -12.16 -22.23
N VAL A 508 8.39 -12.25 -20.90
CA VAL A 508 9.41 -11.55 -20.14
C VAL A 508 10.41 -12.54 -19.55
N VAL A 509 11.66 -12.11 -19.40
CA VAL A 509 12.71 -12.90 -18.75
C VAL A 509 12.99 -12.27 -17.40
N VAL A 510 12.75 -13.01 -16.34
CA VAL A 510 12.94 -12.55 -14.95
C VAL A 510 14.34 -12.95 -14.50
N PRO A 511 15.27 -11.98 -14.28
CA PRO A 511 16.63 -12.27 -13.82
C PRO A 511 16.66 -12.88 -12.41
N ARG A 512 17.76 -13.57 -12.08
CA ARG A 512 17.92 -14.29 -10.81
C ARG A 512 17.70 -13.45 -9.56
N GLU A 513 18.05 -12.18 -9.61
CA GLU A 513 17.87 -11.22 -8.50
C GLU A 513 16.40 -10.96 -8.13
N TYR A 514 15.47 -11.23 -9.06
CA TYR A 514 14.03 -11.10 -8.87
C TYR A 514 13.32 -12.42 -8.58
N TYR A 515 13.99 -13.56 -8.48
CA TYR A 515 13.34 -14.86 -8.19
C TYR A 515 12.56 -14.85 -6.88
N GLY A 516 13.06 -14.15 -5.88
CA GLY A 516 12.33 -13.91 -4.63
C GLY A 516 11.01 -13.16 -4.80
N ASN A 517 10.83 -12.46 -5.92
CA ASN A 517 9.66 -11.63 -6.25
C ASN A 517 8.67 -12.33 -7.20
N VAL A 518 8.88 -13.61 -7.54
CA VAL A 518 7.92 -14.44 -8.24
C VAL A 518 7.10 -15.22 -7.22
N GLU A 519 5.78 -15.10 -7.26
CA GLU A 519 4.85 -15.81 -6.36
C GLU A 519 3.78 -16.54 -7.17
N LEU A 520 3.24 -17.66 -6.63
CA LEU A 520 2.09 -18.32 -7.24
C LEU A 520 0.86 -17.39 -7.23
N ALA A 521 0.03 -17.47 -8.26
CA ALA A 521 -1.08 -16.55 -8.49
C ALA A 521 -2.42 -17.23 -8.80
N TYR A 522 -2.59 -18.51 -8.51
CA TYR A 522 -3.89 -19.18 -8.60
C TYR A 522 -4.90 -18.53 -7.65
N CYS A 523 -4.44 -18.23 -6.43
CA CYS A 523 -5.15 -17.44 -5.43
C CYS A 523 -4.34 -16.18 -5.10
N LEU A 524 -5.02 -15.04 -4.99
CA LEU A 524 -4.45 -13.74 -4.61
C LEU A 524 -5.17 -13.15 -3.41
N THR A 525 -4.50 -12.26 -2.66
CA THR A 525 -5.24 -11.45 -1.70
C THR A 525 -6.15 -10.46 -2.41
N ILE A 526 -7.30 -10.14 -1.81
CA ILE A 526 -8.21 -9.11 -2.33
C ILE A 526 -7.46 -7.78 -2.52
N HIS A 527 -6.56 -7.41 -1.61
CA HIS A 527 -5.72 -6.22 -1.74
C HIS A 527 -4.82 -6.26 -2.98
N LYS A 528 -4.18 -7.41 -3.28
CA LYS A 528 -3.33 -7.56 -4.49
C LYS A 528 -4.14 -7.54 -5.79
N SER A 529 -5.43 -7.80 -5.74
CA SER A 529 -6.31 -7.75 -6.92
C SER A 529 -6.79 -6.34 -7.27
N GLN A 530 -6.52 -5.33 -6.43
CA GLN A 530 -6.86 -3.94 -6.73
C GLN A 530 -6.17 -3.47 -8.02
N GLY A 531 -6.88 -2.72 -8.84
CA GLY A 531 -6.41 -2.29 -10.17
C GLY A 531 -6.42 -3.39 -11.24
N SER A 532 -6.82 -4.63 -10.89
CA SER A 532 -6.95 -5.75 -11.83
C SER A 532 -8.42 -6.11 -12.06
N GLU A 533 -8.71 -6.72 -13.21
CA GLU A 533 -10.04 -7.22 -13.54
C GLU A 533 -9.95 -8.64 -14.11
N TYR A 534 -10.90 -9.49 -13.76
CA TYR A 534 -10.95 -10.89 -14.15
C TYR A 534 -12.31 -11.22 -14.79
N GLU A 535 -12.34 -12.14 -15.74
CA GLU A 535 -13.62 -12.58 -16.33
C GLU A 535 -14.50 -13.29 -15.30
N LYS A 536 -13.89 -14.16 -14.48
CA LYS A 536 -14.54 -14.93 -13.42
C LYS A 536 -13.73 -14.88 -12.13
N ALA A 537 -14.38 -14.64 -10.99
CA ALA A 537 -13.76 -14.68 -9.68
C ALA A 537 -14.49 -15.61 -8.70
N ILE A 538 -13.71 -16.38 -7.93
CA ILE A 538 -14.20 -17.09 -6.73
C ILE A 538 -13.65 -16.35 -5.52
N ILE A 539 -14.52 -15.91 -4.62
CA ILE A 539 -14.18 -15.18 -3.40
C ILE A 539 -14.36 -16.13 -2.22
N LEU A 540 -13.28 -16.45 -1.53
CA LEU A 540 -13.27 -17.34 -0.37
C LEU A 540 -13.22 -16.50 0.91
N LEU A 541 -14.19 -16.66 1.80
CA LEU A 541 -14.31 -15.88 3.03
C LEU A 541 -14.25 -16.81 4.26
N PRO A 542 -13.10 -16.91 4.95
CA PRO A 542 -12.98 -17.63 6.21
C PRO A 542 -13.65 -16.84 7.36
N ASP A 543 -14.25 -17.54 8.32
CA ASP A 543 -14.83 -16.94 9.53
C ASP A 543 -13.79 -16.64 10.63
N THR A 544 -12.56 -17.15 10.47
CA THR A 544 -11.47 -16.98 11.45
C THR A 544 -10.90 -15.58 11.53
N VAL A 545 -11.18 -14.74 10.52
CA VAL A 545 -10.60 -13.37 10.37
C VAL A 545 -11.69 -12.30 10.29
N LYS A 546 -12.73 -12.42 11.08
CA LYS A 546 -13.90 -11.50 11.09
C LYS A 546 -13.52 -10.01 11.17
N TYR A 547 -12.45 -9.68 11.89
CA TYR A 547 -11.96 -8.30 12.02
C TYR A 547 -11.41 -7.70 10.70
N MET A 548 -11.07 -8.53 9.71
CA MET A 548 -10.64 -8.09 8.38
C MET A 548 -11.80 -8.03 7.38
N LEU A 549 -12.91 -8.71 7.69
CA LEU A 549 -14.06 -8.78 6.80
C LEU A 549 -14.86 -7.48 6.91
N THR A 550 -14.63 -6.56 5.98
CA THR A 550 -15.31 -5.27 5.90
C THR A 550 -16.15 -5.17 4.64
N THR A 551 -17.12 -4.27 4.65
CA THR A 551 -17.96 -3.97 3.48
C THR A 551 -17.11 -3.61 2.27
N ARG A 552 -16.10 -2.73 2.44
CA ARG A 552 -15.18 -2.32 1.37
C ARG A 552 -14.37 -3.49 0.83
N LEU A 553 -13.96 -4.43 1.69
CA LEU A 553 -13.22 -5.62 1.26
C LEU A 553 -14.05 -6.47 0.29
N ILE A 554 -15.29 -6.82 0.67
CA ILE A 554 -16.18 -7.61 -0.19
C ILE A 554 -16.57 -6.82 -1.43
N TYR A 555 -16.92 -5.56 -1.29
CA TYR A 555 -17.23 -4.68 -2.43
C TYR A 555 -16.07 -4.68 -3.43
N THR A 556 -14.83 -4.49 -2.95
CA THR A 556 -13.64 -4.53 -3.81
C THR A 556 -13.50 -5.88 -4.49
N ALA A 557 -13.66 -7.00 -3.78
CA ALA A 557 -13.53 -8.34 -4.33
C ALA A 557 -14.58 -8.63 -5.43
N VAL A 558 -15.86 -8.31 -5.16
CA VAL A 558 -16.97 -8.50 -6.11
C VAL A 558 -16.74 -7.69 -7.38
N THR A 559 -16.28 -6.46 -7.23
CA THR A 559 -16.04 -5.54 -8.35
C THR A 559 -14.83 -5.89 -9.20
N ARG A 560 -14.02 -6.89 -8.84
CA ARG A 560 -12.92 -7.41 -9.68
C ARG A 560 -13.42 -8.27 -10.84
N ALA A 561 -14.61 -8.84 -10.77
CA ALA A 561 -15.11 -9.72 -11.81
C ALA A 561 -15.94 -8.98 -12.88
N LYS A 562 -15.79 -9.43 -14.13
CA LYS A 562 -16.52 -8.89 -15.28
C LYS A 562 -17.80 -9.66 -15.58
N LYS A 563 -17.76 -10.99 -15.49
CA LYS A 563 -18.88 -11.85 -15.94
C LYS A 563 -19.49 -12.70 -14.83
N ASN A 564 -18.65 -13.30 -13.97
CA ASN A 564 -19.13 -14.21 -12.93
C ASN A 564 -18.43 -13.99 -11.61
N VAL A 565 -19.20 -13.96 -10.54
CA VAL A 565 -18.75 -13.96 -9.14
C VAL A 565 -19.35 -15.16 -8.42
N ILE A 566 -18.52 -15.92 -7.74
CA ILE A 566 -18.95 -16.94 -6.79
C ILE A 566 -18.35 -16.60 -5.43
N ILE A 567 -19.19 -16.29 -4.44
CA ILE A 567 -18.76 -16.14 -3.05
C ILE A 567 -18.99 -17.47 -2.35
N ILE A 568 -17.96 -18.00 -1.70
CA ILE A 568 -18.06 -19.19 -0.84
C ILE A 568 -17.53 -18.79 0.53
N SER A 569 -18.43 -18.69 1.51
CA SER A 569 -18.14 -18.17 2.85
C SER A 569 -18.38 -19.21 3.93
N MET A 570 -17.63 -19.10 5.03
CA MET A 570 -17.80 -19.91 6.23
C MET A 570 -18.68 -19.17 7.24
N ASN A 571 -19.66 -19.90 7.84
CA ASN A 571 -20.39 -19.48 9.04
C ASN A 571 -20.84 -18.00 9.03
N ASN A 572 -21.63 -17.57 8.04
CA ASN A 572 -22.11 -16.20 7.89
C ASN A 572 -21.03 -15.12 7.63
N ALA A 573 -19.83 -15.49 7.19
CA ALA A 573 -18.75 -14.51 6.97
C ALA A 573 -19.13 -13.42 5.95
N THR A 574 -19.97 -13.73 4.95
CA THR A 574 -20.49 -12.72 4.01
C THR A 574 -21.41 -11.73 4.72
N HIS A 575 -22.34 -12.21 5.55
CA HIS A 575 -23.25 -11.36 6.32
C HIS A 575 -22.47 -10.48 7.30
N ASP A 576 -21.55 -11.08 8.06
CA ASP A 576 -20.69 -10.38 9.01
C ASP A 576 -19.93 -9.23 8.36
N ALA A 577 -19.40 -9.45 7.15
CA ALA A 577 -18.66 -8.45 6.43
C ALA A 577 -19.54 -7.32 5.86
N ILE A 578 -20.74 -7.64 5.35
CA ILE A 578 -21.68 -6.62 4.82
C ILE A 578 -22.24 -5.77 5.96
N SER A 579 -22.56 -6.40 7.11
CA SER A 579 -23.11 -5.73 8.29
C SER A 579 -22.04 -5.09 9.17
N ASN A 580 -20.75 -5.27 8.87
CA ASN A 580 -19.66 -4.74 9.67
C ASN A 580 -19.59 -3.21 9.57
N ILE A 581 -20.45 -2.54 10.31
CA ILE A 581 -20.51 -1.09 10.47
C ILE A 581 -19.25 -0.55 11.19
N TYR A 582 -18.51 -1.45 11.85
CA TYR A 582 -17.26 -1.14 12.56
C TYR A 582 -16.05 -1.17 11.61
N GLU A 583 -16.29 -1.02 10.33
CA GLU A 583 -15.21 -0.70 9.43
C GLU A 583 -14.38 0.39 10.11
N ASN A 584 -13.11 0.10 10.44
CA ASN A 584 -12.23 1.04 11.11
C ASN A 584 -12.17 2.32 10.25
N LYS A 585 -13.11 3.24 10.54
CA LYS A 585 -13.06 4.56 9.91
C LYS A 585 -11.72 5.14 10.31
N ARG A 586 -10.86 5.30 9.33
CA ARG A 586 -9.58 5.95 9.54
C ARG A 586 -9.84 7.32 10.17
N ILE A 587 -9.13 7.58 11.25
CA ILE A 587 -9.16 8.89 11.88
C ILE A 587 -8.25 9.79 11.05
N THR A 588 -8.85 10.58 10.17
CA THR A 588 -8.19 11.59 9.36
C THR A 588 -8.86 12.93 9.62
N LYS A 589 -8.13 14.01 9.42
CA LYS A 589 -8.66 15.39 9.57
C LYS A 589 -8.30 16.28 8.39
N LEU A 590 -7.82 15.71 7.32
CA LEU A 590 -7.51 16.44 6.09
C LEU A 590 -8.76 17.14 5.53
N ASP A 591 -9.94 16.50 5.58
CA ASP A 591 -11.21 17.11 5.18
C ASP A 591 -11.50 18.41 5.96
N LYS A 592 -11.34 18.36 7.29
CA LYS A 592 -11.59 19.50 8.18
C LYS A 592 -10.57 20.63 7.99
N ARG A 593 -9.32 20.26 7.73
CA ARG A 593 -8.27 21.22 7.43
C ARG A 593 -8.50 21.91 6.09
N LEU A 594 -9.00 21.21 5.08
CA LEU A 594 -9.39 21.77 3.78
C LEU A 594 -10.58 22.71 3.91
N GLU A 595 -11.60 22.39 4.73
CA GLU A 595 -12.76 23.27 4.98
C GLU A 595 -12.37 24.66 5.49
N THR A 596 -11.21 24.80 6.18
CA THR A 596 -10.70 26.11 6.63
C THR A 596 -10.35 27.04 5.46
N LEU A 597 -10.17 26.52 4.25
CA LEU A 597 -9.90 27.32 3.05
C LEU A 597 -11.08 28.19 2.64
N ARG A 598 -12.30 27.93 3.14
CA ARG A 598 -13.50 28.76 2.90
C ARG A 598 -13.54 30.00 3.77
N GLN A 599 -12.83 29.98 4.90
CA GLN A 599 -12.92 31.03 5.93
C GLN A 599 -11.92 32.17 5.69
N ASN A 600 -10.99 31.96 4.76
CA ASN A 600 -9.95 32.91 4.35
C ASN A 600 -10.08 33.29 2.86
#